data_d1c1b45962fb11b1ee8d9aed73e68298
#
_entry.id   d1c1b45962fb11b1ee8d9aed73e68298
#
_cell.length_a   1.000
_cell.length_b   1.000
_cell.length_c   1.000
_cell.angle_alpha   90.00
_cell.angle_beta   90.00
_cell.angle_gamma   90.00
#
_symmetry.space_group_name_H-M   'P 1'
#
loop_
_entity.id
_entity.type
_entity.pdbx_description
1 polymer ?
#
loop_
_entity_poly.entity_id
_entity_poly.type
_entity_poly.pdbx_seq_one_letter_code
_entity_poly.pdbx_strand_id
1 'polypeptide(L)'
;MRFCSARPAVAACLGLVLGALLLGGCGGEGDETGEGPQLATGRGLVDWPLFGRVPQRTHYLPATSRTLDPPLKQAWSINTHGLIEFPPAIHDGVAYVINKYGNGKAVRLRDRKVLWEVNVHPSDKGKPEDVTAPTYYDGRVYGTFLDGDVAAGDAETGRKVWVRDLHAHLESSPLAVDGTLYFGTDTTDVVALRASDGKTRWRFNSPGAIKASPSIHDHRIFVADYQSSMFSLDAKTGKPIWRTNTSKVAPFGRGGFFSSPAIGFGNVYAARDDGTVYAFDEKTGKVVWSFATGDYVYGSPALAQVPGTPPTVYIGSENGRFFALDAATGKVRWRYDVGGPIPGTATVIGHTVYTSSFKTGETVGIDVHTHKPTFHIRQAGYTPMVSDGRRLFLVGYYTLIGLEPIKP
;
A
#
# COMPACT_ATOMS: atom_id res chain seq x y z
N MET A 1 55.21 44.01 11.30
CA MET A 1 56.61 43.83 10.78
C MET A 1 56.63 42.63 9.88
N ARG A 2 56.73 42.88 8.62
CA ARG A 2 57.71 42.41 7.62
C ARG A 2 57.68 40.90 7.39
N PHE A 3 57.17 40.49 6.23
CA PHE A 3 57.86 40.21 4.92
C PHE A 3 58.48 38.79 4.93
N CYS A 4 58.43 37.94 3.99
CA CYS A 4 58.37 37.90 2.54
C CYS A 4 58.67 36.46 2.16
N SER A 5 57.98 35.94 1.20
CA SER A 5 58.40 35.48 -0.16
C SER A 5 59.20 34.15 -0.18
N ALA A 6 59.11 33.22 -1.12
CA ALA A 6 58.89 33.27 -2.53
C ALA A 6 58.74 31.82 -3.07
N ARG A 7 58.17 31.72 -4.23
CA ARG A 7 58.22 30.59 -5.17
C ARG A 7 59.60 30.45 -5.85
N PRO A 8 59.96 29.39 -6.63
CA PRO A 8 59.33 28.87 -7.83
C PRO A 8 59.49 27.35 -8.03
N ALA A 9 58.76 26.63 -8.84
CA ALA A 9 58.60 26.48 -10.28
C ALA A 9 59.29 25.24 -10.91
N VAL A 10 58.52 24.56 -11.78
CA VAL A 10 58.83 23.92 -13.07
C VAL A 10 59.35 22.47 -13.04
N ALA A 11 58.58 21.51 -13.62
CA ALA A 11 58.72 21.07 -14.99
C ALA A 11 57.79 19.93 -15.38
N ALA A 12 57.32 20.03 -16.57
CA ALA A 12 56.40 19.26 -17.35
C ALA A 12 56.94 17.87 -17.78
N CYS A 13 56.05 16.94 -18.09
CA CYS A 13 56.18 16.04 -19.23
C CYS A 13 54.81 15.67 -19.81
N LEU A 14 54.72 15.86 -21.13
CA LEU A 14 53.64 15.58 -22.04
C LEU A 14 53.34 14.07 -22.15
N GLY A 15 52.07 13.75 -22.34
CA GLY A 15 51.61 12.49 -22.87
C GLY A 15 50.22 12.67 -23.48
N LEU A 16 50.15 12.96 -24.79
CA LEU A 16 48.92 13.00 -25.57
C LEU A 16 48.37 11.58 -25.79
N VAL A 17 47.07 11.37 -25.51
CA VAL A 17 46.25 10.40 -26.24
C VAL A 17 44.89 11.03 -26.51
N LEU A 18 44.57 11.18 -27.81
CA LEU A 18 43.27 11.54 -28.34
C LEU A 18 42.23 10.46 -28.02
N GLY A 19 41.04 10.84 -27.63
CA GLY A 19 39.89 9.95 -27.53
C GLY A 19 38.59 10.76 -27.44
N ALA A 20 37.95 10.92 -28.56
CA ALA A 20 36.58 11.31 -28.92
C ALA A 20 35.68 11.85 -27.82
N LEU A 21 35.25 13.10 -27.98
CA LEU A 21 34.01 13.67 -27.41
C LEU A 21 32.80 12.97 -27.99
N LEU A 22 32.01 12.36 -27.12
CA LEU A 22 30.55 12.16 -27.32
C LEU A 22 29.84 13.00 -26.27
N LEU A 23 29.30 14.11 -26.72
CA LEU A 23 28.32 14.91 -26.00
C LEU A 23 27.01 14.11 -25.93
N GLY A 24 26.76 13.46 -24.80
CA GLY A 24 25.46 12.91 -24.41
C GLY A 24 24.80 13.90 -23.45
N GLY A 25 23.82 14.65 -23.93
CA GLY A 25 22.99 15.52 -23.11
C GLY A 25 22.18 14.69 -22.11
N CYS A 26 22.39 14.91 -20.82
CA CYS A 26 21.48 14.45 -19.76
C CYS A 26 20.31 15.43 -19.67
N GLY A 27 19.33 15.24 -20.52
CA GLY A 27 17.96 15.72 -20.28
C GLY A 27 17.21 14.60 -19.58
N GLY A 28 17.28 14.54 -18.26
CA GLY A 28 16.37 13.72 -17.46
C GLY A 28 15.05 14.45 -17.34
N GLU A 29 14.15 14.28 -18.32
CA GLU A 29 12.73 14.52 -18.10
C GLU A 29 12.25 13.51 -17.07
N GLY A 30 11.86 14.01 -15.88
CA GLY A 30 11.27 13.19 -14.83
C GLY A 30 10.01 12.56 -15.37
N ASP A 31 9.95 11.24 -15.29
CA ASP A 31 8.78 10.45 -15.61
C ASP A 31 7.66 10.82 -14.63
N GLU A 32 6.73 11.67 -15.09
CA GLU A 32 5.53 12.09 -14.33
C GLU A 32 4.45 11.00 -14.28
N THR A 33 4.71 9.79 -14.74
CA THR A 33 3.83 8.65 -14.55
C THR A 33 3.99 8.17 -13.11
N GLY A 34 2.94 8.16 -12.32
CA GLY A 34 2.93 7.76 -10.92
C GLY A 34 3.29 6.28 -10.66
N GLU A 35 4.17 5.73 -11.46
CA GLU A 35 4.77 4.41 -11.30
C GLU A 35 5.95 4.52 -10.34
N GLY A 36 5.72 4.17 -9.08
CA GLY A 36 6.82 3.85 -8.17
C GLY A 36 7.68 2.74 -8.78
N PRO A 37 8.94 2.58 -8.34
CA PRO A 37 9.85 1.61 -8.91
C PRO A 37 9.21 0.22 -8.94
N GLN A 38 9.23 -0.43 -10.11
CA GLN A 38 8.82 -1.83 -10.20
C GLN A 38 9.79 -2.65 -9.35
N LEU A 39 9.28 -3.18 -8.23
CA LEU A 39 10.02 -4.10 -7.39
C LEU A 39 10.08 -5.46 -8.11
N ALA A 40 10.97 -5.57 -9.10
CA ALA A 40 11.21 -6.81 -9.81
C ALA A 40 12.40 -7.54 -9.19
N THR A 41 12.21 -8.78 -8.82
CA THR A 41 13.30 -9.67 -8.40
C THR A 41 14.01 -10.24 -9.62
N GLY A 42 15.28 -10.66 -9.47
CA GLY A 42 16.09 -11.24 -10.55
C GLY A 42 15.52 -12.51 -11.20
N ARG A 43 14.36 -13.01 -10.73
CA ARG A 43 13.65 -14.18 -11.27
C ARG A 43 12.42 -13.81 -12.12
N GLY A 44 12.22 -12.53 -12.42
CA GLY A 44 11.04 -12.04 -13.14
C GLY A 44 9.75 -12.18 -12.31
N LEU A 45 9.88 -12.20 -10.99
CA LEU A 45 8.78 -12.07 -10.03
C LEU A 45 8.60 -10.61 -9.69
N VAL A 46 7.39 -10.27 -9.25
CA VAL A 46 7.05 -8.94 -8.76
C VAL A 46 6.76 -9.04 -7.26
N ASP A 47 7.29 -8.12 -6.49
CA ASP A 47 7.04 -8.03 -5.08
C ASP A 47 5.74 -7.27 -4.77
N TRP A 48 5.08 -7.72 -3.70
CA TRP A 48 3.95 -7.06 -3.06
C TRP A 48 4.24 -6.92 -1.56
N PRO A 49 5.25 -6.13 -1.16
CA PRO A 49 5.84 -6.25 0.17
C PRO A 49 5.00 -5.63 1.28
N LEU A 50 3.95 -4.87 0.95
CA LEU A 50 3.12 -4.15 1.92
C LEU A 50 1.69 -3.97 1.39
N PHE A 51 0.78 -3.56 2.27
CA PHE A 51 -0.58 -3.16 1.90
C PHE A 51 -0.54 -2.01 0.88
N GLY A 52 -1.11 -2.27 -0.31
CA GLY A 52 -1.08 -1.31 -1.42
C GLY A 52 0.10 -1.46 -2.38
N ARG A 53 0.94 -2.49 -2.24
CA ARG A 53 2.08 -2.89 -3.06
C ARG A 53 3.30 -1.98 -2.95
N VAL A 54 3.15 -0.70 -3.16
CA VAL A 54 4.21 0.31 -3.13
C VAL A 54 4.01 1.30 -1.99
N PRO A 55 5.03 2.04 -1.58
CA PRO A 55 4.93 3.02 -0.49
C PRO A 55 3.85 4.09 -0.69
N GLN A 56 3.49 4.41 -1.94
CA GLN A 56 2.38 5.29 -2.30
C GLN A 56 1.00 4.65 -2.17
N ARG A 57 0.92 3.35 -1.88
CA ARG A 57 -0.31 2.55 -1.72
C ARG A 57 -1.28 2.65 -2.89
N THR A 58 -0.75 2.55 -4.10
CA THR A 58 -1.57 2.67 -5.32
C THR A 58 -2.49 1.47 -5.57
N HIS A 59 -2.25 0.32 -4.95
CA HIS A 59 -2.98 -0.93 -5.21
C HIS A 59 -2.99 -1.32 -6.70
N TYR A 60 -1.94 -0.98 -7.41
CA TYR A 60 -1.80 -1.22 -8.83
C TYR A 60 -0.57 -2.05 -9.16
N LEU A 61 -0.75 -3.08 -9.96
CA LEU A 61 0.31 -3.80 -10.66
C LEU A 61 0.11 -3.62 -12.16
N PRO A 62 0.99 -2.88 -12.85
CA PRO A 62 0.97 -2.77 -14.31
C PRO A 62 1.02 -4.12 -15.01
N ALA A 63 0.56 -4.20 -16.25
CA ALA A 63 0.66 -5.39 -17.07
C ALA A 63 2.13 -5.83 -17.15
N THR A 64 2.39 -7.09 -16.85
CA THR A 64 3.70 -7.72 -16.97
C THR A 64 3.84 -8.42 -18.32
N SER A 65 5.01 -8.98 -18.62
CA SER A 65 5.23 -9.77 -19.83
C SER A 65 4.32 -11.01 -19.94
N ARG A 66 3.68 -11.43 -18.84
CA ARG A 66 2.63 -12.44 -18.81
C ARG A 66 1.29 -11.76 -18.55
N THR A 67 0.30 -12.08 -19.35
CA THR A 67 -1.05 -11.63 -19.05
C THR A 67 -1.57 -12.35 -17.81
N LEU A 68 -2.09 -11.58 -16.87
CA LEU A 68 -2.79 -12.07 -15.66
C LEU A 68 -4.29 -11.78 -15.77
N ASP A 69 -4.72 -11.35 -16.95
CA ASP A 69 -6.12 -11.05 -17.20
C ASP A 69 -6.99 -12.33 -17.24
N PRO A 70 -8.25 -12.26 -16.84
CA PRO A 70 -9.20 -13.36 -16.99
C PRO A 70 -9.34 -13.83 -18.44
N PRO A 71 -9.70 -15.12 -18.64
CA PRO A 71 -10.26 -16.05 -17.67
C PRO A 71 -9.21 -16.72 -16.78
N LEU A 72 -9.55 -16.83 -15.50
CA LEU A 72 -8.70 -17.42 -14.46
C LEU A 72 -9.36 -18.68 -13.88
N LYS A 73 -8.53 -19.61 -13.42
CA LYS A 73 -8.96 -20.79 -12.65
C LYS A 73 -8.22 -20.88 -11.33
N GLN A 74 -8.87 -21.47 -10.34
CA GLN A 74 -8.19 -21.85 -9.11
C GLN A 74 -7.19 -22.98 -9.42
N ALA A 75 -5.93 -22.71 -9.11
CA ALA A 75 -4.85 -23.69 -9.25
C ALA A 75 -4.64 -24.46 -7.94
N TRP A 76 -4.80 -23.77 -6.79
CA TRP A 76 -4.61 -24.36 -5.46
C TRP A 76 -5.21 -23.46 -4.37
N SER A 77 -5.27 -24.00 -3.15
CA SER A 77 -5.56 -23.23 -1.94
C SER A 77 -4.72 -23.72 -0.77
N ILE A 78 -4.45 -22.85 0.19
CA ILE A 78 -3.75 -23.14 1.44
C ILE A 78 -4.62 -22.69 2.60
N ASN A 79 -4.85 -23.58 3.56
CA ASN A 79 -5.54 -23.25 4.79
C ASN A 79 -4.61 -22.43 5.70
N THR A 80 -5.10 -21.31 6.21
CA THR A 80 -4.36 -20.40 7.08
C THR A 80 -4.65 -20.63 8.57
N HIS A 81 -5.47 -21.65 8.88
CA HIS A 81 -5.86 -22.04 10.24
C HIS A 81 -6.46 -20.89 11.07
N GLY A 82 -7.02 -19.89 10.40
CA GLY A 82 -7.67 -18.74 11.00
C GLY A 82 -8.06 -17.71 9.95
N LEU A 83 -8.96 -16.81 10.33
CA LEU A 83 -9.42 -15.73 9.48
C LEU A 83 -8.24 -14.85 9.04
N ILE A 84 -8.15 -14.58 7.75
CA ILE A 84 -7.24 -13.59 7.17
C ILE A 84 -8.10 -12.43 6.69
N GLU A 85 -7.85 -11.26 7.21
CA GLU A 85 -8.55 -10.04 6.80
C GLU A 85 -7.76 -9.25 5.77
N PHE A 86 -6.44 -9.32 5.85
CA PHE A 86 -5.54 -8.54 4.99
C PHE A 86 -4.72 -9.43 4.04
N PRO A 87 -4.31 -8.89 2.88
CA PRO A 87 -3.51 -9.63 1.93
C PRO A 87 -2.12 -9.95 2.50
N PRO A 88 -1.47 -11.02 2.00
CA PRO A 88 -0.10 -11.33 2.34
C PRO A 88 0.86 -10.24 1.86
N ALA A 89 1.99 -10.08 2.54
CA ALA A 89 3.16 -9.52 1.93
C ALA A 89 3.83 -10.58 1.05
N ILE A 90 4.28 -10.21 -0.15
CA ILE A 90 4.98 -11.11 -1.06
C ILE A 90 6.36 -10.55 -1.38
N HIS A 91 7.39 -11.37 -1.18
CA HIS A 91 8.76 -11.05 -1.57
C HIS A 91 9.49 -12.28 -2.10
N ASP A 92 10.16 -12.15 -3.23
CA ASP A 92 10.91 -13.22 -3.94
C ASP A 92 10.14 -14.56 -4.00
N GLY A 93 8.85 -14.49 -4.30
CA GLY A 93 7.99 -15.67 -4.42
C GLY A 93 7.64 -16.38 -3.10
N VAL A 94 7.81 -15.69 -1.99
CA VAL A 94 7.33 -16.13 -0.67
C VAL A 94 6.20 -15.21 -0.20
N ALA A 95 5.07 -15.79 0.17
CA ALA A 95 3.95 -15.07 0.79
C ALA A 95 4.04 -15.19 2.31
N TYR A 96 3.95 -14.07 2.99
CA TYR A 96 3.89 -13.95 4.44
C TYR A 96 2.46 -13.58 4.84
N VAL A 97 1.81 -14.46 5.57
CA VAL A 97 0.41 -14.33 5.99
C VAL A 97 0.37 -14.29 7.51
N ILE A 98 -0.45 -13.41 8.07
CA ILE A 98 -0.78 -13.43 9.50
C ILE A 98 -2.30 -13.53 9.62
N ASN A 99 -2.79 -14.52 10.37
CA ASN A 99 -4.22 -14.67 10.62
C ASN A 99 -4.64 -13.89 11.89
N LYS A 100 -5.95 -13.74 12.09
CA LYS A 100 -6.57 -13.05 13.23
C LYS A 100 -6.10 -13.54 14.62
N TYR A 101 -5.61 -14.77 14.70
CA TYR A 101 -5.12 -15.36 15.96
C TYR A 101 -3.61 -15.15 16.16
N GLY A 102 -2.95 -14.33 15.33
CA GLY A 102 -1.53 -14.06 15.41
C GLY A 102 -0.65 -15.21 14.91
N ASN A 103 -1.20 -16.20 14.20
CA ASN A 103 -0.39 -17.22 13.55
C ASN A 103 0.15 -16.69 12.23
N GLY A 104 1.47 -16.56 12.17
CA GLY A 104 2.22 -16.19 10.98
C GLY A 104 2.68 -17.42 10.22
N LYS A 105 2.64 -17.34 8.90
CA LYS A 105 3.04 -18.40 7.99
C LYS A 105 3.78 -17.83 6.79
N ALA A 106 4.95 -18.42 6.45
CA ALA A 106 5.62 -18.16 5.20
C ALA A 106 5.40 -19.34 4.24
N VAL A 107 4.94 -19.02 3.03
CA VAL A 107 4.61 -20.01 2.01
C VAL A 107 5.39 -19.70 0.73
N ARG A 108 6.21 -20.64 0.29
CA ARG A 108 6.86 -20.53 -1.02
C ARG A 108 5.86 -20.82 -2.14
N LEU A 109 5.56 -19.82 -2.93
CA LEU A 109 4.42 -19.84 -3.86
C LEU A 109 4.58 -20.82 -5.04
N ARG A 110 5.82 -21.11 -5.47
CA ARG A 110 6.07 -22.00 -6.62
C ARG A 110 5.65 -23.46 -6.39
N ASP A 111 5.79 -23.96 -5.16
CA ASP A 111 5.52 -25.35 -4.77
C ASP A 111 4.59 -25.48 -3.56
N ARG A 112 4.11 -24.35 -3.04
CA ARG A 112 3.17 -24.26 -1.89
C ARG A 112 3.78 -24.78 -0.58
N LYS A 113 5.11 -24.88 -0.51
CA LYS A 113 5.78 -25.36 0.67
C LYS A 113 5.68 -24.33 1.79
N VAL A 114 5.12 -24.71 2.92
CA VAL A 114 5.21 -23.94 4.16
C VAL A 114 6.67 -23.98 4.62
N LEU A 115 7.31 -22.82 4.67
CA LEU A 115 8.71 -22.66 5.10
C LEU A 115 8.78 -22.62 6.62
N TRP A 116 7.86 -21.88 7.22
CA TRP A 116 7.67 -21.82 8.66
C TRP A 116 6.19 -21.46 8.99
N GLU A 117 5.77 -21.87 10.18
CA GLU A 117 4.50 -21.50 10.79
C GLU A 117 4.74 -21.29 12.27
N VAL A 118 4.49 -20.08 12.76
CA VAL A 118 4.78 -19.68 14.15
C VAL A 118 3.70 -18.77 14.68
N ASN A 119 3.49 -18.75 15.98
CA ASN A 119 2.71 -17.68 16.60
C ASN A 119 3.61 -16.42 16.66
N VAL A 120 3.25 -15.40 15.88
CA VAL A 120 3.99 -14.13 15.81
C VAL A 120 3.45 -13.11 16.81
N HIS A 121 2.32 -13.41 17.45
CA HIS A 121 1.78 -12.55 18.50
C HIS A 121 2.75 -12.52 19.70
N PRO A 122 3.17 -11.33 20.09
CA PRO A 122 4.30 -11.20 21.02
C PRO A 122 3.95 -11.35 22.49
N SER A 123 2.69 -11.16 22.86
CA SER A 123 2.32 -11.04 24.27
C SER A 123 1.55 -12.26 24.80
N ASP A 124 1.73 -12.51 26.14
CA ASP A 124 0.91 -13.45 26.90
C ASP A 124 -0.47 -12.87 27.29
N LYS A 125 -0.82 -11.69 26.75
CA LYS A 125 -2.03 -10.91 27.10
C LYS A 125 -3.34 -11.50 26.58
N GLY A 126 -3.31 -12.67 25.96
CA GLY A 126 -4.47 -13.32 25.39
C GLY A 126 -4.36 -13.52 23.88
N LYS A 127 -5.44 -13.94 23.24
CA LYS A 127 -5.47 -14.09 21.78
C LYS A 127 -5.60 -12.70 21.15
N PRO A 128 -4.76 -12.34 20.16
CA PRO A 128 -4.97 -11.10 19.42
C PRO A 128 -6.34 -11.20 18.74
N GLU A 129 -7.13 -10.15 18.87
CA GLU A 129 -8.46 -10.12 18.25
C GLU A 129 -8.38 -9.61 16.81
N ASP A 130 -7.33 -8.85 16.47
CA ASP A 130 -7.09 -8.35 15.11
C ASP A 130 -5.62 -8.09 14.85
N VAL A 131 -5.21 -8.29 13.60
CA VAL A 131 -3.87 -7.98 13.05
C VAL A 131 -4.05 -7.17 11.78
N THR A 132 -3.07 -6.32 11.49
CA THR A 132 -3.04 -5.55 10.24
C THR A 132 -2.32 -6.32 9.12
N ALA A 133 -2.29 -5.75 7.91
CA ALA A 133 -1.52 -6.33 6.82
C ALA A 133 -0.02 -6.42 7.18
N PRO A 134 0.62 -7.59 7.01
CA PRO A 134 2.06 -7.72 7.20
C PRO A 134 2.83 -6.88 6.19
N THR A 135 4.01 -6.44 6.59
CA THR A 135 4.94 -5.72 5.71
C THR A 135 6.29 -6.43 5.71
N TYR A 136 6.78 -6.77 4.52
CA TYR A 136 8.15 -7.25 4.34
C TYR A 136 9.10 -6.07 4.07
N TYR A 137 10.21 -6.04 4.78
CA TYR A 137 11.29 -5.08 4.52
C TYR A 137 12.63 -5.61 5.06
N ASP A 138 13.65 -5.59 4.24
CA ASP A 138 15.06 -5.89 4.59
C ASP A 138 15.23 -7.20 5.41
N GLY A 139 14.73 -8.32 4.85
CA GLY A 139 14.82 -9.65 5.47
C GLY A 139 13.93 -9.87 6.69
N ARG A 140 12.98 -8.98 6.95
CA ARG A 140 12.05 -9.07 8.09
C ARG A 140 10.60 -8.90 7.67
N VAL A 141 9.73 -9.48 8.46
CA VAL A 141 8.27 -9.28 8.39
C VAL A 141 7.83 -8.52 9.62
N TYR A 142 7.10 -7.45 9.40
CA TYR A 142 6.57 -6.58 10.46
C TYR A 142 5.06 -6.70 10.52
N GLY A 143 4.51 -6.68 11.73
CA GLY A 143 3.08 -6.63 12.01
C GLY A 143 2.78 -5.66 13.14
N THR A 144 1.60 -5.04 13.07
CA THR A 144 0.98 -4.29 14.16
C THR A 144 -0.25 -5.02 14.63
N PHE A 145 -0.51 -5.02 15.94
CA PHE A 145 -1.56 -5.79 16.57
C PHE A 145 -2.49 -4.85 17.37
N LEU A 146 -3.76 -5.19 17.41
CA LEU A 146 -4.78 -4.35 18.05
C LEU A 146 -4.49 -4.09 19.54
N ASP A 147 -3.82 -5.01 20.22
CA ASP A 147 -3.45 -4.87 21.64
C ASP A 147 -2.27 -3.91 21.90
N GLY A 148 -1.73 -3.30 20.85
CA GLY A 148 -0.67 -2.27 20.92
C GLY A 148 0.73 -2.77 20.64
N ASP A 149 0.89 -4.04 20.40
CA ASP A 149 2.18 -4.60 20.06
C ASP A 149 2.57 -4.33 18.59
N VAL A 150 3.85 -4.03 18.40
CA VAL A 150 4.52 -3.99 17.09
C VAL A 150 5.63 -5.03 17.12
N ALA A 151 5.65 -5.93 16.15
CA ALA A 151 6.62 -7.00 16.11
C ALA A 151 7.41 -7.03 14.81
N ALA A 152 8.66 -7.46 14.89
CA ALA A 152 9.49 -7.85 13.77
C ALA A 152 9.88 -9.32 13.91
N GLY A 153 9.63 -10.11 12.87
CA GLY A 153 10.10 -11.48 12.70
C GLY A 153 11.14 -11.58 11.59
N ASP A 154 12.07 -12.50 11.74
CA ASP A 154 13.00 -12.88 10.68
C ASP A 154 12.24 -13.56 9.54
N ALA A 155 12.37 -13.08 8.32
CA ALA A 155 11.56 -13.54 7.19
C ALA A 155 11.89 -14.99 6.76
N GLU A 156 13.11 -15.44 6.98
CA GLU A 156 13.55 -16.79 6.59
C GLU A 156 13.08 -17.86 7.59
N THR A 157 13.08 -17.53 8.89
CA THR A 157 12.86 -18.50 9.96
C THR A 157 11.58 -18.29 10.76
N GLY A 158 10.93 -17.14 10.63
CA GLY A 158 9.77 -16.74 11.44
C GLY A 158 10.13 -16.37 12.90
N ARG A 159 11.41 -16.44 13.29
CA ARG A 159 11.81 -16.15 14.67
C ARG A 159 11.63 -14.69 15.00
N LYS A 160 11.12 -14.43 16.19
CA LYS A 160 10.94 -13.09 16.74
C LYS A 160 12.30 -12.37 16.87
N VAL A 161 12.40 -11.18 16.27
CA VAL A 161 13.59 -10.32 16.34
C VAL A 161 13.45 -9.29 17.45
N TRP A 162 12.33 -8.56 17.44
CA TRP A 162 11.98 -7.62 18.51
C TRP A 162 10.47 -7.41 18.60
N VAL A 163 10.03 -6.90 19.75
CA VAL A 163 8.65 -6.50 20.03
C VAL A 163 8.64 -5.19 20.79
N ARG A 164 7.61 -4.37 20.54
CA ARG A 164 7.36 -3.10 21.23
C ARG A 164 5.88 -2.99 21.54
N ASP A 165 5.54 -2.93 22.82
CA ASP A 165 4.22 -2.52 23.29
C ASP A 165 4.16 -0.98 23.30
N LEU A 166 3.22 -0.41 22.58
CA LEU A 166 2.99 1.03 22.51
C LEU A 166 1.87 1.50 23.43
N HIS A 167 1.20 0.55 24.13
CA HIS A 167 0.04 0.81 25.00
C HIS A 167 -1.07 1.60 24.28
N ALA A 168 -1.32 1.29 23.01
CA ALA A 168 -2.28 1.95 22.14
C ALA A 168 -2.85 0.94 21.15
N HIS A 169 -4.12 1.01 20.80
CA HIS A 169 -4.68 0.16 19.74
C HIS A 169 -4.09 0.52 18.39
N LEU A 170 -3.78 -0.50 17.57
CA LEU A 170 -3.12 -0.35 16.28
C LEU A 170 -3.95 -1.01 15.18
N GLU A 171 -4.69 -0.21 14.41
CA GLU A 171 -5.41 -0.65 13.20
C GLU A 171 -4.65 -0.30 11.90
N SER A 172 -3.57 0.45 12.01
CA SER A 172 -2.76 0.95 10.90
C SER A 172 -1.70 -0.07 10.49
N SER A 173 -1.71 -0.53 9.24
CA SER A 173 -0.67 -1.41 8.70
C SER A 173 0.66 -0.67 8.57
N PRO A 174 1.78 -1.28 8.98
CA PRO A 174 3.07 -0.61 8.96
C PRO A 174 3.52 -0.30 7.53
N LEU A 175 4.18 0.85 7.35
CA LEU A 175 4.91 1.23 6.15
C LEU A 175 6.40 1.21 6.48
N ALA A 176 7.18 0.41 5.77
CA ALA A 176 8.63 0.31 5.98
C ALA A 176 9.38 0.95 4.81
N VAL A 177 10.13 2.01 5.07
CA VAL A 177 10.95 2.72 4.08
C VAL A 177 12.19 3.29 4.77
N ASP A 178 13.36 3.22 4.13
CA ASP A 178 14.64 3.79 4.58
C ASP A 178 14.98 3.46 6.05
N GLY A 179 14.79 2.18 6.43
CA GLY A 179 15.07 1.70 7.77
C GLY A 179 14.12 2.24 8.84
N THR A 180 12.96 2.75 8.46
CA THR A 180 11.94 3.29 9.37
C THR A 180 10.59 2.64 9.12
N LEU A 181 9.89 2.30 10.21
CA LEU A 181 8.50 1.88 10.21
C LEU A 181 7.62 3.06 10.60
N TYR A 182 6.58 3.31 9.81
CA TYR A 182 5.58 4.35 10.08
C TYR A 182 4.20 3.72 10.20
N PHE A 183 3.42 4.11 11.20
CA PHE A 183 2.03 3.69 11.39
C PHE A 183 1.29 4.66 12.33
N GLY A 184 -0.02 4.57 12.34
CA GLY A 184 -0.88 5.35 13.23
C GLY A 184 -1.31 4.57 14.45
N THR A 185 -1.80 5.28 15.48
CA THR A 185 -2.39 4.73 16.70
C THR A 185 -3.75 5.33 16.99
N ASP A 186 -4.59 4.61 17.71
CA ASP A 186 -5.88 5.12 18.20
C ASP A 186 -5.73 6.20 19.27
N THR A 187 -4.55 6.27 19.90
CA THR A 187 -4.19 7.33 20.85
C THR A 187 -3.67 8.60 20.18
N THR A 188 -4.01 8.78 18.91
CA THR A 188 -3.77 9.99 18.11
C THR A 188 -2.35 10.18 17.57
N ASP A 189 -1.43 9.24 17.82
CA ASP A 189 -0.04 9.38 17.35
C ASP A 189 0.16 8.79 15.94
N VAL A 190 0.98 9.48 15.15
CA VAL A 190 1.77 8.86 14.08
C VAL A 190 3.13 8.53 14.67
N VAL A 191 3.54 7.29 14.56
CA VAL A 191 4.78 6.78 15.16
C VAL A 191 5.77 6.39 14.09
N ALA A 192 7.03 6.80 14.24
CA ALA A 192 8.16 6.32 13.47
C ALA A 192 9.10 5.52 14.36
N LEU A 193 9.31 4.25 14.04
CA LEU A 193 10.26 3.38 14.71
C LEU A 193 11.43 3.04 13.79
N ARG A 194 12.61 2.83 14.36
CA ARG A 194 13.72 2.23 13.63
C ARG A 194 13.42 0.75 13.36
N ALA A 195 13.45 0.36 12.09
CA ALA A 195 13.09 -1.00 11.67
C ALA A 195 13.99 -2.08 12.30
N SER A 196 15.28 -1.76 12.55
CA SER A 196 16.25 -2.74 13.05
C SER A 196 16.04 -3.16 14.51
N ASP A 197 15.48 -2.31 15.39
CA ASP A 197 15.37 -2.58 16.83
C ASP A 197 14.11 -2.03 17.49
N GLY A 198 13.18 -1.46 16.73
CA GLY A 198 11.92 -0.93 17.23
C GLY A 198 12.04 0.33 18.09
N LYS A 199 13.21 0.99 18.16
CA LYS A 199 13.36 2.24 18.91
C LYS A 199 12.65 3.38 18.22
N THR A 200 11.94 4.20 19.00
CA THR A 200 11.23 5.38 18.49
C THR A 200 12.22 6.39 17.91
N ARG A 201 11.96 6.81 16.66
CA ARG A 201 12.65 7.93 16.00
C ARG A 201 11.96 9.24 16.30
N TRP A 202 10.64 9.27 16.10
CA TRP A 202 9.79 10.41 16.42
C TRP A 202 8.31 9.98 16.60
N ARG A 203 7.53 10.88 17.17
CA ARG A 203 6.06 10.81 17.27
C ARG A 203 5.48 12.15 16.84
N PHE A 204 4.36 12.11 16.16
CA PHE A 204 3.53 13.27 15.83
C PHE A 204 2.15 13.03 16.42
N ASN A 205 1.67 13.95 17.25
CA ASN A 205 0.34 13.88 17.85
C ASN A 205 -0.66 14.65 17.01
N SER A 206 -1.68 13.95 16.49
CA SER A 206 -2.79 14.52 15.75
C SER A 206 -3.98 14.79 16.66
N PRO A 207 -4.97 15.60 16.24
CA PRO A 207 -6.20 15.81 17.01
C PRO A 207 -7.09 14.60 17.16
N GLY A 208 -7.00 13.62 16.25
CA GLY A 208 -7.85 12.44 16.21
C GLY A 208 -7.07 11.14 16.06
N ALA A 209 -7.70 10.01 16.37
CA ALA A 209 -7.14 8.68 16.18
C ALA A 209 -6.68 8.48 14.72
N ILE A 210 -5.55 7.79 14.55
CA ILE A 210 -4.99 7.46 13.24
C ILE A 210 -5.19 5.96 12.98
N LYS A 211 -6.28 5.60 12.32
CA LYS A 211 -6.59 4.23 11.91
C LYS A 211 -6.06 3.93 10.51
N ALA A 212 -6.02 4.94 9.66
CA ALA A 212 -5.47 4.86 8.31
C ALA A 212 -3.99 4.49 8.31
N SER A 213 -3.59 3.64 7.37
CA SER A 213 -2.17 3.33 7.18
C SER A 213 -1.48 4.46 6.41
N PRO A 214 -0.32 4.94 6.86
CA PRO A 214 0.38 6.04 6.18
C PRO A 214 0.91 5.62 4.82
N SER A 215 1.04 6.57 3.91
CA SER A 215 1.76 6.45 2.65
C SER A 215 2.91 7.46 2.58
N ILE A 216 3.89 7.22 1.70
CA ILE A 216 5.06 8.09 1.57
C ILE A 216 5.37 8.36 0.10
N HIS A 217 5.72 9.60 -0.20
CA HIS A 217 6.28 10.03 -1.46
C HIS A 217 7.16 11.25 -1.23
N ASP A 218 8.27 11.37 -1.96
CA ASP A 218 9.19 12.52 -1.90
C ASP A 218 9.54 12.94 -0.45
N HIS A 219 9.94 11.95 0.38
CA HIS A 219 10.29 12.13 1.80
C HIS A 219 9.18 12.73 2.68
N ARG A 220 7.93 12.63 2.25
CA ARG A 220 6.75 13.09 2.99
C ARG A 220 5.84 11.92 3.33
N ILE A 221 5.46 11.83 4.59
CA ILE A 221 4.41 10.94 5.07
C ILE A 221 3.06 11.62 4.88
N PHE A 222 2.10 10.90 4.31
CA PHE A 222 0.72 11.34 4.21
C PHE A 222 -0.14 10.43 5.07
N VAL A 223 -0.94 11.02 5.94
CA VAL A 223 -1.76 10.31 6.92
C VAL A 223 -2.99 11.14 7.25
N ALA A 224 -4.07 10.46 7.60
CA ALA A 224 -5.33 11.12 7.91
C ALA A 224 -5.89 10.65 9.26
N ASP A 225 -6.61 11.55 9.96
CA ASP A 225 -7.17 11.28 11.26
C ASP A 225 -8.71 11.14 11.27
N TYR A 226 -9.22 10.62 12.36
CA TYR A 226 -10.66 10.46 12.61
C TYR A 226 -11.39 11.77 12.91
N GLN A 227 -10.67 12.91 13.00
CA GLN A 227 -11.24 14.26 13.09
C GLN A 227 -11.20 15.02 11.75
N SER A 228 -11.28 14.27 10.66
CA SER A 228 -11.41 14.80 9.30
C SER A 228 -10.20 15.59 8.80
N SER A 229 -8.99 15.36 9.34
CA SER A 229 -7.79 16.04 8.88
C SER A 229 -6.89 15.10 8.08
N MET A 230 -6.37 15.61 6.97
CA MET A 230 -5.26 15.06 6.20
C MET A 230 -4.00 15.83 6.52
N PHE A 231 -2.89 15.13 6.70
CA PHE A 231 -1.59 15.71 7.02
C PHE A 231 -0.53 15.28 6.01
N SER A 232 0.40 16.18 5.73
CA SER A 232 1.71 15.84 5.20
C SER A 232 2.74 16.13 6.27
N LEU A 233 3.59 15.14 6.57
CA LEU A 233 4.65 15.24 7.57
C LEU A 233 6.01 15.00 6.90
N ASP A 234 7.04 15.68 7.36
CA ASP A 234 8.41 15.35 7.00
C ASP A 234 8.78 13.95 7.53
N ALA A 235 9.17 13.04 6.66
CA ALA A 235 9.39 11.64 7.02
C ALA A 235 10.54 11.45 8.03
N LYS A 236 11.55 12.32 8.00
CA LYS A 236 12.72 12.23 8.89
C LYS A 236 12.44 12.75 10.30
N THR A 237 11.61 13.78 10.42
CA THR A 237 11.43 14.53 11.67
C THR A 237 10.04 14.45 12.26
N GLY A 238 9.04 14.01 11.50
CA GLY A 238 7.62 14.01 11.88
C GLY A 238 6.99 15.40 11.92
N LYS A 239 7.70 16.45 11.53
CA LYS A 239 7.16 17.83 11.54
C LYS A 239 6.08 17.98 10.46
N PRO A 240 4.93 18.62 10.79
CA PRO A 240 3.90 18.87 9.80
C PRO A 240 4.36 19.85 8.75
N ILE A 241 4.16 19.51 7.46
CA ILE A 241 4.39 20.38 6.31
C ILE A 241 3.10 21.12 6.00
N TRP A 242 1.98 20.38 5.93
CA TRP A 242 0.65 20.96 5.81
C TRP A 242 -0.40 20.10 6.52
N ARG A 243 -1.51 20.74 6.85
CA ARG A 243 -2.72 20.10 7.39
C ARG A 243 -3.94 20.66 6.68
N THR A 244 -4.87 19.81 6.28
CA THR A 244 -6.17 20.20 5.72
C THR A 244 -7.27 19.51 6.49
N ASN A 245 -8.16 20.28 7.12
CA ASN A 245 -9.34 19.75 7.80
C ASN A 245 -10.55 19.88 6.87
N THR A 246 -11.23 18.76 6.63
CA THR A 246 -12.37 18.65 5.70
C THR A 246 -13.74 18.70 6.38
N SER A 247 -13.81 18.90 7.69
CA SER A 247 -15.07 18.89 8.44
C SER A 247 -16.10 19.93 7.97
N LYS A 248 -15.61 21.03 7.37
CA LYS A 248 -16.46 22.11 6.82
C LYS A 248 -16.84 21.91 5.35
N VAL A 249 -16.23 20.94 4.67
CA VAL A 249 -16.37 20.72 3.22
C VAL A 249 -17.36 19.58 2.92
N ALA A 250 -17.72 18.79 3.92
CA ALA A 250 -18.55 17.61 3.74
C ALA A 250 -20.06 17.95 3.77
N PRO A 251 -20.85 17.39 2.84
CA PRO A 251 -22.29 17.61 2.82
C PRO A 251 -23.02 16.96 4.00
N PHE A 252 -22.42 15.96 4.69
CA PHE A 252 -23.08 15.15 5.72
C PHE A 252 -22.45 15.27 7.12
N GLY A 253 -21.62 16.28 7.39
CA GLY A 253 -21.10 16.53 8.73
C GLY A 253 -19.75 15.89 9.03
N ARG A 254 -19.57 15.43 10.28
CA ARG A 254 -18.27 14.88 10.75
C ARG A 254 -18.11 13.44 10.29
N GLY A 255 -17.08 13.15 9.50
CA GLY A 255 -16.64 11.80 9.18
C GLY A 255 -15.14 11.67 9.40
N GLY A 256 -14.68 10.51 9.86
CA GLY A 256 -13.27 10.19 10.03
C GLY A 256 -12.66 9.65 8.75
N PHE A 257 -11.36 9.77 8.59
CA PHE A 257 -10.65 9.04 7.56
C PHE A 257 -10.28 7.66 8.09
N PHE A 258 -10.95 6.63 7.57
CA PHE A 258 -10.58 5.24 7.80
C PHE A 258 -9.65 4.73 6.69
N SER A 259 -9.88 5.18 5.47
CA SER A 259 -9.12 4.77 4.30
C SER A 259 -7.67 5.28 4.33
N SER A 260 -6.76 4.42 3.93
CA SER A 260 -5.35 4.79 3.76
C SER A 260 -5.19 5.72 2.56
N PRO A 261 -4.41 6.81 2.65
CA PRO A 261 -4.13 7.68 1.52
C PRO A 261 -3.39 6.92 0.42
N ALA A 262 -3.79 7.15 -0.84
CA ALA A 262 -3.07 6.71 -2.02
C ALA A 262 -2.49 7.92 -2.76
N ILE A 263 -1.23 7.83 -3.23
CA ILE A 263 -0.52 8.96 -3.84
C ILE A 263 -0.24 8.66 -5.30
N GLY A 264 -0.56 9.61 -6.17
CA GLY A 264 -0.28 9.52 -7.59
C GLY A 264 -0.81 10.74 -8.34
N PHE A 265 -0.34 10.95 -9.54
CA PHE A 265 -0.83 12.01 -10.45
C PHE A 265 -0.80 13.41 -9.82
N GLY A 266 0.20 13.69 -8.96
CA GLY A 266 0.37 14.96 -8.26
C GLY A 266 -0.62 15.21 -7.11
N ASN A 267 -1.42 14.22 -6.72
CA ASN A 267 -2.43 14.32 -5.69
C ASN A 267 -2.34 13.20 -4.65
N VAL A 268 -2.93 13.44 -3.48
CA VAL A 268 -3.20 12.46 -2.43
C VAL A 268 -4.70 12.19 -2.41
N TYR A 269 -5.10 10.94 -2.53
CA TYR A 269 -6.50 10.53 -2.55
C TYR A 269 -6.83 9.77 -1.27
N ALA A 270 -7.93 10.12 -0.63
CA ALA A 270 -8.44 9.41 0.55
C ALA A 270 -9.97 9.52 0.62
N ALA A 271 -10.60 8.56 1.28
CA ALA A 271 -12.02 8.57 1.52
C ALA A 271 -12.34 8.70 3.01
N ARG A 272 -13.37 9.45 3.33
CA ARG A 272 -13.97 9.52 4.67
C ARG A 272 -15.05 8.45 4.82
N ASP A 273 -15.29 8.04 6.05
CA ASP A 273 -16.34 7.08 6.39
C ASP A 273 -17.77 7.61 6.11
N ASP A 274 -17.96 8.92 5.93
CA ASP A 274 -19.24 9.51 5.46
C ASP A 274 -19.49 9.33 3.95
N GLY A 275 -18.62 8.61 3.26
CA GLY A 275 -18.75 8.35 1.83
C GLY A 275 -18.17 9.41 0.90
N THR A 276 -17.44 10.39 1.42
CA THR A 276 -16.82 11.43 0.59
C THR A 276 -15.38 11.08 0.25
N VAL A 277 -15.07 10.99 -1.04
CA VAL A 277 -13.71 10.82 -1.59
C VAL A 277 -13.11 12.18 -1.89
N TYR A 278 -11.87 12.38 -1.52
CA TYR A 278 -11.13 13.63 -1.75
C TYR A 278 -9.87 13.40 -2.57
N ALA A 279 -9.52 14.40 -3.38
CA ALA A 279 -8.16 14.60 -3.87
C ALA A 279 -7.60 15.87 -3.25
N PHE A 280 -6.40 15.77 -2.70
CA PHE A 280 -5.63 16.89 -2.17
C PHE A 280 -4.41 17.09 -3.06
N ASP A 281 -4.10 18.33 -3.42
CA ASP A 281 -2.82 18.66 -4.05
C ASP A 281 -1.69 18.19 -3.13
N GLU A 282 -0.79 17.37 -3.64
CA GLU A 282 0.24 16.71 -2.84
C GLU A 282 1.18 17.71 -2.16
N LYS A 283 1.50 18.83 -2.84
CA LYS A 283 2.46 19.82 -2.36
C LYS A 283 1.87 20.77 -1.32
N THR A 284 0.62 21.17 -1.51
CA THR A 284 -0.03 22.24 -0.71
C THR A 284 -1.11 21.77 0.23
N GLY A 285 -1.63 20.53 0.05
CA GLY A 285 -2.74 20.00 0.79
C GLY A 285 -4.11 20.62 0.43
N LYS A 286 -4.18 21.50 -0.57
CA LYS A 286 -5.46 22.08 -1.01
C LYS A 286 -6.35 21.00 -1.59
N VAL A 287 -7.64 21.01 -1.24
CA VAL A 287 -8.63 20.16 -1.86
C VAL A 287 -8.77 20.54 -3.33
N VAL A 288 -8.46 19.59 -4.22
CA VAL A 288 -8.60 19.73 -5.68
C VAL A 288 -10.04 19.43 -6.09
N TRP A 289 -10.56 18.31 -5.57
CA TRP A 289 -11.96 17.93 -5.75
C TRP A 289 -12.45 17.04 -4.61
N SER A 290 -13.76 16.90 -4.50
CA SER A 290 -14.43 15.91 -3.66
C SER A 290 -15.59 15.27 -4.41
N PHE A 291 -15.87 14.00 -4.10
CA PHE A 291 -16.94 13.22 -4.70
C PHE A 291 -17.70 12.43 -3.61
N ALA A 292 -19.02 12.53 -3.60
CA ALA A 292 -19.86 11.78 -2.67
C ALA A 292 -20.35 10.49 -3.34
N THR A 293 -20.03 9.33 -2.74
CA THR A 293 -20.47 8.01 -3.24
C THR A 293 -21.92 7.70 -2.91
N GLY A 294 -22.44 8.37 -1.91
CA GLY A 294 -23.83 8.22 -1.45
C GLY A 294 -24.01 7.25 -0.29
N ASP A 295 -22.94 6.65 0.23
CA ASP A 295 -22.95 5.82 1.44
C ASP A 295 -21.52 5.68 1.96
N TYR A 296 -21.31 5.04 3.12
CA TYR A 296 -20.02 4.84 3.76
C TYR A 296 -18.95 4.27 2.83
N VAL A 297 -17.71 4.69 3.05
CA VAL A 297 -16.51 4.17 2.36
C VAL A 297 -15.44 3.84 3.39
N TYR A 298 -15.14 2.56 3.53
CA TYR A 298 -14.05 2.06 4.39
C TYR A 298 -12.80 1.70 3.60
N GLY A 299 -12.97 1.26 2.34
CA GLY A 299 -11.88 0.90 1.46
C GLY A 299 -10.98 2.09 1.09
N SER A 300 -9.72 1.81 0.83
CA SER A 300 -8.77 2.80 0.33
C SER A 300 -8.92 2.99 -1.18
N PRO A 301 -8.63 4.18 -1.74
CA PRO A 301 -8.59 4.37 -3.19
C PRO A 301 -7.50 3.50 -3.83
N ALA A 302 -7.82 2.87 -4.97
CA ALA A 302 -6.82 2.30 -5.86
C ALA A 302 -6.56 3.25 -7.04
N LEU A 303 -5.29 3.44 -7.38
CA LEU A 303 -4.88 4.38 -8.43
C LEU A 303 -4.22 3.63 -9.57
N ALA A 304 -4.70 3.80 -10.79
CA ALA A 304 -4.03 3.24 -11.94
C ALA A 304 -4.14 4.14 -13.18
N GLN A 305 -3.10 4.11 -13.98
CA GLN A 305 -3.13 4.52 -15.37
C GLN A 305 -2.78 3.29 -16.21
N VAL A 306 -3.81 2.54 -16.59
CA VAL A 306 -3.65 1.38 -17.45
C VAL A 306 -3.40 1.87 -18.88
N PRO A 307 -2.46 1.27 -19.65
CA PRO A 307 -2.21 1.69 -21.04
C PRO A 307 -3.51 1.82 -21.86
N GLY A 308 -3.69 2.94 -22.54
CA GLY A 308 -4.92 3.25 -23.28
C GLY A 308 -6.06 3.85 -22.43
N THR A 309 -5.88 4.00 -21.12
CA THR A 309 -6.84 4.68 -20.24
C THR A 309 -6.19 5.90 -19.57
N PRO A 310 -6.98 6.93 -19.26
CA PRO A 310 -6.46 8.05 -18.48
C PRO A 310 -6.31 7.68 -16.99
N PRO A 311 -5.55 8.47 -16.19
CA PRO A 311 -5.41 8.29 -14.75
C PRO A 311 -6.76 8.18 -14.06
N THR A 312 -6.95 7.11 -13.28
CA THR A 312 -8.24 6.75 -12.69
C THR A 312 -8.10 6.37 -11.22
N VAL A 313 -9.05 6.84 -10.42
CA VAL A 313 -9.26 6.44 -9.01
C VAL A 313 -10.40 5.44 -8.95
N TYR A 314 -10.15 4.27 -8.38
CA TYR A 314 -11.15 3.21 -8.19
C TYR A 314 -11.53 3.12 -6.71
N ILE A 315 -12.83 3.11 -6.41
CA ILE A 315 -13.33 3.11 -5.04
C ILE A 315 -14.69 2.40 -4.94
N GLY A 316 -14.88 1.60 -3.91
CA GLY A 316 -16.15 0.97 -3.57
C GLY A 316 -16.88 1.69 -2.44
N SER A 317 -18.19 1.50 -2.34
CA SER A 317 -19.03 2.07 -1.29
C SER A 317 -19.98 1.01 -0.71
N GLU A 318 -20.44 1.22 0.52
CA GLU A 318 -21.37 0.33 1.23
C GLU A 318 -22.73 0.19 0.55
N ASN A 319 -23.09 1.11 -0.35
CA ASN A 319 -24.30 0.97 -1.19
C ASN A 319 -24.16 -0.04 -2.33
N GLY A 320 -23.01 -0.73 -2.43
CA GLY A 320 -22.75 -1.72 -3.47
C GLY A 320 -22.25 -1.14 -4.81
N ARG A 321 -22.08 0.16 -4.88
CA ARG A 321 -21.59 0.83 -6.09
C ARG A 321 -20.07 0.91 -6.08
N PHE A 322 -19.49 0.48 -7.16
CA PHE A 322 -18.07 0.63 -7.47
C PHE A 322 -17.88 1.73 -8.50
N PHE A 323 -16.98 2.66 -8.24
CA PHE A 323 -16.76 3.85 -9.06
C PHE A 323 -15.35 3.86 -9.63
N ALA A 324 -15.25 4.26 -10.91
CA ALA A 324 -14.02 4.72 -11.54
C ALA A 324 -14.15 6.24 -11.76
N LEU A 325 -13.30 6.99 -11.08
CA LEU A 325 -13.32 8.44 -11.11
C LEU A 325 -12.11 8.96 -11.91
N ASP A 326 -12.30 10.04 -12.65
CA ASP A 326 -11.22 10.78 -13.25
C ASP A 326 -10.30 11.33 -12.17
N ALA A 327 -9.01 10.98 -12.19
CA ALA A 327 -8.08 11.34 -11.13
C ALA A 327 -7.88 12.86 -11.00
N ALA A 328 -7.95 13.62 -12.09
CA ALA A 328 -7.76 15.06 -12.06
C ALA A 328 -9.00 15.85 -11.62
N THR A 329 -10.21 15.33 -11.89
CA THR A 329 -11.45 16.10 -11.72
C THR A 329 -12.49 15.50 -10.79
N GLY A 330 -12.31 14.23 -10.37
CA GLY A 330 -13.30 13.49 -9.56
C GLY A 330 -14.57 13.12 -10.28
N LYS A 331 -14.69 13.39 -11.60
CA LYS A 331 -15.87 13.03 -12.39
C LYS A 331 -15.95 11.53 -12.59
N VAL A 332 -17.17 10.98 -12.48
CA VAL A 332 -17.41 9.55 -12.74
C VAL A 332 -17.14 9.24 -14.21
N ARG A 333 -16.19 8.34 -14.49
CA ARG A 333 -15.97 7.77 -15.81
C ARG A 333 -16.94 6.63 -16.08
N TRP A 334 -17.06 5.73 -15.13
CA TRP A 334 -18.01 4.63 -15.13
C TRP A 334 -18.28 4.15 -13.69
N ARG A 335 -19.30 3.35 -13.55
CA ARG A 335 -19.68 2.69 -12.30
C ARG A 335 -20.19 1.28 -12.56
N TYR A 336 -20.05 0.42 -11.57
CA TYR A 336 -20.54 -0.95 -11.61
C TYR A 336 -21.29 -1.27 -10.30
N ASP A 337 -22.40 -1.99 -10.38
CA ASP A 337 -23.13 -2.45 -9.20
C ASP A 337 -22.68 -3.87 -8.87
N VAL A 338 -22.05 -4.06 -7.70
CA VAL A 338 -21.54 -5.35 -7.23
C VAL A 338 -22.64 -6.19 -6.56
N GLY A 339 -23.79 -5.58 -6.30
CA GLY A 339 -24.95 -6.26 -5.69
C GLY A 339 -24.96 -6.29 -4.18
N GLY A 340 -23.98 -5.68 -3.52
CA GLY A 340 -23.92 -5.58 -2.05
C GLY A 340 -22.73 -4.75 -1.58
N PRO A 341 -22.68 -4.40 -0.27
CA PRO A 341 -21.64 -3.56 0.32
C PRO A 341 -20.22 -3.94 -0.09
N ILE A 342 -19.39 -2.93 -0.35
CA ILE A 342 -17.99 -3.06 -0.73
C ILE A 342 -17.13 -2.46 0.39
N PRO A 343 -16.79 -3.23 1.44
CA PRO A 343 -16.06 -2.70 2.61
C PRO A 343 -14.56 -2.58 2.36
N GLY A 344 -14.05 -3.24 1.33
CA GLY A 344 -12.61 -3.40 1.11
C GLY A 344 -12.03 -2.54 0.01
N THR A 345 -10.73 -2.60 -0.10
CA THR A 345 -9.94 -1.87 -1.09
C THR A 345 -9.83 -2.66 -2.39
N ALA A 346 -10.13 -2.03 -3.51
CA ALA A 346 -9.94 -2.62 -4.83
C ALA A 346 -8.45 -2.78 -5.19
N THR A 347 -8.16 -3.68 -6.11
CA THR A 347 -6.81 -3.86 -6.66
C THR A 347 -6.87 -3.90 -8.18
N VAL A 348 -5.98 -3.17 -8.85
CA VAL A 348 -5.84 -3.20 -10.30
C VAL A 348 -4.62 -4.04 -10.67
N ILE A 349 -4.82 -5.08 -11.47
CA ILE A 349 -3.74 -5.96 -11.97
C ILE A 349 -3.90 -6.09 -13.48
N GLY A 350 -2.89 -5.65 -14.23
CA GLY A 350 -2.98 -5.60 -15.68
C GLY A 350 -4.13 -4.70 -16.15
N HIS A 351 -5.10 -5.28 -16.84
CA HIS A 351 -6.27 -4.57 -17.37
C HIS A 351 -7.54 -4.79 -16.54
N THR A 352 -7.44 -5.45 -15.41
CA THR A 352 -8.60 -5.84 -14.60
C THR A 352 -8.55 -5.20 -13.21
N VAL A 353 -9.63 -4.54 -12.80
CA VAL A 353 -9.83 -4.10 -11.41
C VAL A 353 -10.69 -5.11 -10.67
N TYR A 354 -10.22 -5.54 -9.49
CA TYR A 354 -10.87 -6.53 -8.63
C TYR A 354 -11.47 -5.85 -7.40
N THR A 355 -12.69 -6.23 -7.06
CA THR A 355 -13.41 -5.78 -5.87
C THR A 355 -14.31 -6.90 -5.33
N SER A 356 -14.69 -6.83 -4.06
CA SER A 356 -15.48 -7.88 -3.42
C SER A 356 -16.67 -7.31 -2.63
N SER A 357 -17.72 -8.11 -2.50
CA SER A 357 -18.80 -7.86 -1.55
C SER A 357 -19.01 -9.07 -0.65
N PHE A 358 -19.04 -8.82 0.66
CA PHE A 358 -19.34 -9.88 1.64
C PHE A 358 -20.79 -10.33 1.61
N LYS A 359 -21.73 -9.46 1.24
CA LYS A 359 -23.14 -9.81 1.14
C LYS A 359 -23.39 -10.82 0.03
N THR A 360 -22.76 -10.64 -1.13
CA THR A 360 -22.87 -11.62 -2.23
C THR A 360 -21.91 -12.80 -2.05
N GLY A 361 -20.88 -12.64 -1.20
CA GLY A 361 -19.82 -13.62 -1.03
C GLY A 361 -18.92 -13.76 -2.25
N GLU A 362 -18.82 -12.71 -3.09
CA GLU A 362 -18.14 -12.78 -4.39
C GLU A 362 -17.05 -11.74 -4.54
N THR A 363 -16.03 -12.11 -5.31
CA THR A 363 -15.05 -11.19 -5.91
C THR A 363 -15.31 -11.10 -7.40
N VAL A 364 -15.37 -9.87 -7.89
CA VAL A 364 -15.60 -9.53 -9.30
C VAL A 364 -14.36 -8.86 -9.86
N GLY A 365 -13.94 -9.28 -11.06
CA GLY A 365 -12.96 -8.59 -11.88
C GLY A 365 -13.65 -7.87 -13.05
N ILE A 366 -13.38 -6.58 -13.19
CA ILE A 366 -13.95 -5.70 -14.21
C ILE A 366 -12.83 -5.23 -15.13
N ASP A 367 -12.98 -5.46 -16.43
CA ASP A 367 -12.05 -4.95 -17.44
C ASP A 367 -12.15 -3.43 -17.53
N VAL A 368 -11.03 -2.72 -17.41
CA VAL A 368 -10.99 -1.26 -17.30
C VAL A 368 -11.23 -0.54 -18.64
N HIS A 369 -11.14 -1.24 -19.78
CA HIS A 369 -11.41 -0.68 -21.10
C HIS A 369 -12.86 -0.87 -21.51
N THR A 370 -13.40 -2.08 -21.30
CA THR A 370 -14.77 -2.41 -21.69
C THR A 370 -15.80 -2.12 -20.60
N HIS A 371 -15.34 -1.94 -19.36
CA HIS A 371 -16.16 -1.73 -18.15
C HIS A 371 -17.11 -2.90 -17.86
N LYS A 372 -16.79 -4.09 -18.39
CA LYS A 372 -17.59 -5.30 -18.23
C LYS A 372 -16.93 -6.26 -17.25
N PRO A 373 -17.71 -7.03 -16.47
CA PRO A 373 -17.15 -8.08 -15.63
C PRO A 373 -16.57 -9.20 -16.52
N THR A 374 -15.35 -9.60 -16.20
CA THR A 374 -14.61 -10.66 -16.90
C THR A 374 -14.24 -11.81 -15.98
N PHE A 375 -14.42 -11.61 -14.67
CA PHE A 375 -14.09 -12.59 -13.66
C PHE A 375 -15.11 -12.57 -12.53
N HIS A 376 -15.52 -13.76 -12.07
CA HIS A 376 -16.33 -13.99 -10.89
C HIS A 376 -15.84 -15.21 -10.12
N ILE A 377 -15.72 -15.09 -8.81
CA ILE A 377 -15.47 -16.21 -7.93
C ILE A 377 -16.28 -16.06 -6.63
N ARG A 378 -16.87 -17.15 -6.14
CA ARG A 378 -17.60 -17.19 -4.86
C ARG A 378 -16.64 -17.26 -3.68
N GLN A 379 -15.87 -16.23 -3.53
CA GLN A 379 -14.98 -15.95 -2.43
C GLN A 379 -14.89 -14.43 -2.31
N ALA A 380 -15.02 -13.89 -1.11
CA ALA A 380 -14.88 -12.46 -0.85
C ALA A 380 -13.81 -12.21 0.21
N GLY A 381 -13.16 -11.07 0.12
CA GLY A 381 -12.16 -10.59 1.05
C GLY A 381 -12.13 -9.08 1.12
N TYR A 382 -11.59 -8.51 2.18
CA TYR A 382 -11.44 -7.04 2.33
C TYR A 382 -10.48 -6.46 1.28
N THR A 383 -9.45 -7.20 0.90
CA THR A 383 -8.57 -6.83 -0.21
C THR A 383 -8.45 -8.05 -1.09
N PRO A 384 -9.21 -8.09 -2.18
CA PRO A 384 -9.46 -9.35 -2.84
C PRO A 384 -8.23 -9.94 -3.50
N MET A 385 -7.34 -9.12 -4.07
CA MET A 385 -6.35 -9.68 -4.97
C MET A 385 -4.98 -9.06 -4.78
N VAL A 386 -3.93 -9.90 -4.73
CA VAL A 386 -2.52 -9.49 -4.86
C VAL A 386 -1.82 -10.43 -5.87
N SER A 387 -0.59 -10.13 -6.26
CA SER A 387 0.11 -10.90 -7.28
C SER A 387 1.62 -10.94 -7.06
N ASP A 388 2.26 -12.05 -7.49
CA ASP A 388 3.71 -12.18 -7.65
C ASP A 388 4.19 -11.90 -9.10
N GLY A 389 3.31 -11.38 -9.96
CA GLY A 389 3.57 -11.16 -11.38
C GLY A 389 3.39 -12.41 -12.25
N ARG A 390 3.14 -13.58 -11.65
CA ARG A 390 2.90 -14.85 -12.36
C ARG A 390 1.54 -15.46 -12.07
N ARG A 391 1.01 -15.19 -10.89
CA ARG A 391 -0.27 -15.66 -10.38
C ARG A 391 -0.97 -14.55 -9.65
N LEU A 392 -2.27 -14.69 -9.52
CA LEU A 392 -3.05 -13.89 -8.61
C LEU A 392 -3.33 -14.70 -7.34
N PHE A 393 -3.40 -14.01 -6.22
CA PHE A 393 -3.71 -14.61 -4.93
C PHE A 393 -4.92 -13.91 -4.35
N LEU A 394 -5.98 -14.69 -4.18
CA LEU A 394 -7.21 -14.26 -3.53
C LEU A 394 -7.13 -14.59 -2.05
N VAL A 395 -7.41 -13.63 -1.22
CA VAL A 395 -7.55 -13.79 0.21
C VAL A 395 -9.00 -14.12 0.52
N GLY A 396 -9.27 -15.38 0.85
CA GLY A 396 -10.55 -15.82 1.38
C GLY A 396 -10.50 -15.88 2.90
N TYR A 397 -11.66 -16.11 3.56
CA TYR A 397 -11.76 -16.08 5.03
C TYR A 397 -10.71 -16.92 5.77
N TYR A 398 -10.48 -18.16 5.32
CA TYR A 398 -9.56 -19.12 5.96
C TYR A 398 -8.54 -19.69 4.99
N THR A 399 -8.48 -19.12 3.78
CA THR A 399 -7.65 -19.67 2.71
C THR A 399 -6.95 -18.58 1.91
N LEU A 400 -5.71 -18.86 1.55
CA LEU A 400 -5.03 -18.18 0.45
C LEU A 400 -5.20 -19.02 -0.81
N ILE A 401 -5.81 -18.46 -1.84
CA ILE A 401 -6.14 -19.14 -3.09
C ILE A 401 -5.23 -18.62 -4.20
N GLY A 402 -4.52 -19.52 -4.87
CA GLY A 402 -3.76 -19.20 -6.07
C GLY A 402 -4.60 -19.37 -7.33
N LEU A 403 -4.65 -18.31 -8.15
CA LEU A 403 -5.34 -18.28 -9.42
C LEU A 403 -4.33 -18.20 -10.57
N GLU A 404 -4.58 -18.93 -11.63
CA GLU A 404 -3.77 -18.94 -12.84
C GLU A 404 -4.64 -18.70 -14.08
N PRO A 405 -4.11 -18.03 -15.13
CA PRO A 405 -4.82 -17.91 -16.40
C PRO A 405 -5.15 -19.28 -16.98
N ILE A 406 -6.33 -19.38 -17.55
CA ILE A 406 -6.71 -20.57 -18.36
C ILE A 406 -5.93 -20.44 -19.67
N LYS A 407 -5.05 -21.39 -19.94
CA LYS A 407 -4.37 -21.44 -21.23
C LYS A 407 -5.41 -21.70 -22.32
N PRO A 408 -5.34 -20.95 -23.43
CA PRO A 408 -6.23 -21.16 -24.55
C PRO A 408 -6.06 -22.57 -25.16
#